data_8a032d8864d4773e23aa0e907f25e3d0
#
_entry.id   8a032d8864d4773e23aa0e907f25e3d0
#
_cell.length_a   1.000
_cell.length_b   1.000
_cell.length_c   1.000
_cell.angle_alpha   90.00
_cell.angle_beta   90.00
_cell.angle_gamma   90.00
#
_symmetry.space_group_name_H-M   'P 1'
#
loop_
_entity.id
_entity.type
_entity.pdbx_description
1 polymer ?
#
loop_
_entity_poly.entity_id
_entity_poly.type
_entity_poly.pdbx_seq_one_letter_code
_entity_poly.pdbx_strand_id
1 'polypeptide(L)'
;MTLNEFDGILVLSRTEEVIQVIYTVTFNPSLDYIVSVEDFKLGLTNRTSSELILPGGKGINVSTVLGNLGIENTALGFLAGFTGKEIERRLKEMGVASDFIEINEGVSRINLKLKSIDGT
;
A
#
# COMPACT_ATOMS: atom_id res chain seq x y z
N MET A 1 8.67 -3.59 -27.70
CA MET A 1 8.27 -3.39 -26.32
C MET A 1 9.11 -4.27 -25.43
N THR A 2 9.69 -3.74 -24.38
CA THR A 2 10.52 -4.48 -23.43
C THR A 2 9.81 -4.54 -22.09
N LEU A 3 9.77 -5.73 -21.50
CA LEU A 3 9.20 -5.96 -20.17
C LEU A 3 10.34 -6.22 -19.19
N ASN A 4 10.39 -5.42 -18.13
CA ASN A 4 11.31 -5.60 -17.01
C ASN A 4 10.54 -5.71 -15.71
N GLU A 5 10.89 -6.69 -14.89
CA GLU A 5 10.25 -6.92 -13.60
C GLU A 5 11.30 -6.89 -12.49
N PHE A 6 11.04 -6.07 -11.45
CA PHE A 6 11.88 -5.96 -10.25
C PHE A 6 10.99 -5.80 -9.02
N ASP A 7 11.02 -6.77 -8.08
CA ASP A 7 10.31 -6.70 -6.79
C ASP A 7 8.86 -6.21 -6.88
N GLY A 8 8.09 -6.74 -7.83
CA GLY A 8 6.70 -6.36 -8.05
C GLY A 8 6.53 -5.06 -8.85
N ILE A 9 7.57 -4.59 -9.52
CA ILE A 9 7.53 -3.44 -10.41
C ILE A 9 7.62 -3.94 -11.84
N LEU A 10 6.62 -3.59 -12.64
CA LEU A 10 6.61 -3.87 -14.07
C LEU A 10 6.88 -2.58 -14.83
N VAL A 11 7.93 -2.59 -15.64
CA VAL A 11 8.26 -1.48 -16.52
C VAL A 11 8.09 -1.94 -17.96
N LEU A 12 7.16 -1.31 -18.66
CA LEU A 12 6.92 -1.50 -20.08
C LEU A 12 7.50 -0.33 -20.84
N SER A 13 8.45 -0.59 -21.73
CA SER A 13 9.05 0.43 -22.56
C SER A 13 8.99 0.05 -24.04
N ARG A 14 8.74 1.05 -24.89
CA ARG A 14 8.85 0.89 -26.34
C ARG A 14 10.17 1.47 -26.80
N THR A 15 10.92 0.72 -27.58
CA THR A 15 12.22 1.15 -28.09
C THR A 15 12.11 2.22 -29.19
N GLU A 16 10.95 2.31 -29.84
CA GLU A 16 10.71 3.26 -30.94
C GLU A 16 10.11 4.60 -30.49
N GLU A 17 9.59 4.65 -29.26
CA GLU A 17 8.99 5.85 -28.69
C GLU A 17 9.51 6.04 -27.27
N VAL A 18 9.70 7.29 -26.85
CA VAL A 18 10.15 7.65 -25.50
C VAL A 18 8.99 7.57 -24.50
N ILE A 19 8.10 6.58 -24.66
CA ILE A 19 6.99 6.33 -23.74
C ILE A 19 7.33 5.15 -22.86
N GLN A 20 7.46 5.41 -21.57
CA GLN A 20 7.60 4.36 -20.56
C GLN A 20 6.32 4.29 -19.74
N VAL A 21 5.79 3.08 -19.59
CA VAL A 21 4.66 2.81 -18.71
C VAL A 21 5.18 2.00 -17.54
N ILE A 22 4.94 2.48 -16.34
CA ILE A 22 5.37 1.82 -15.11
C ILE A 22 4.15 1.30 -14.37
N TYR A 23 4.18 0.00 -14.09
CA TYR A 23 3.20 -0.64 -13.23
C TYR A 23 3.90 -1.19 -11.99
N THR A 24 3.31 -0.98 -10.84
CA THR A 24 3.70 -1.70 -9.63
C THR A 24 2.68 -2.78 -9.36
N VAL A 25 3.11 -3.92 -8.85
CA VAL A 25 2.21 -5.03 -8.55
C VAL A 25 2.31 -5.39 -7.08
N THR A 26 1.17 -5.35 -6.39
CA THR A 26 1.05 -5.78 -5.01
C THR A 26 -0.05 -6.83 -4.94
N PHE A 27 0.33 -8.11 -4.86
CA PHE A 27 -0.66 -9.20 -4.85
C PHE A 27 -1.54 -9.18 -3.62
N ASN A 28 -0.99 -8.78 -2.48
CA ASN A 28 -1.71 -8.78 -1.21
C ASN A 28 -1.52 -7.44 -0.49
N PRO A 29 -2.16 -6.37 -0.97
CA PRO A 29 -2.13 -5.08 -0.29
C PRO A 29 -2.69 -5.17 1.12
N SER A 30 -2.30 -4.24 1.96
CA SER A 30 -2.75 -4.18 3.34
C SER A 30 -3.24 -2.80 3.71
N LEU A 31 -4.09 -2.78 4.72
CA LEU A 31 -4.40 -1.58 5.47
C LEU A 31 -3.52 -1.63 6.72
N ASP A 32 -2.54 -0.75 6.80
CA ASP A 32 -1.60 -0.72 7.92
C ASP A 32 -2.17 0.18 9.01
N TYR A 33 -2.43 -0.40 10.17
CA TYR A 33 -2.92 0.30 11.35
C TYR A 33 -1.77 0.41 12.35
N ILE A 34 -1.23 1.63 12.46
CA ILE A 34 -0.05 1.91 13.28
C ILE A 34 -0.54 2.65 14.51
N VAL A 35 -0.35 2.03 15.67
CA VAL A 35 -0.79 2.61 16.95
C VAL A 35 0.39 2.81 17.87
N SER A 36 0.35 3.88 18.64
CA SER A 36 1.30 4.13 19.73
C SER A 36 0.58 4.01 21.05
N VAL A 37 1.20 3.34 22.00
CA VAL A 37 0.66 3.14 23.35
C VAL A 37 1.74 3.54 24.34
N GLU A 38 1.37 4.38 25.32
CA GLU A 38 2.25 4.70 26.43
C GLU A 38 2.22 3.56 27.42
N ASP A 39 3.42 3.05 27.78
CA ASP A 39 3.58 2.02 28.80
C ASP A 39 2.68 0.80 28.56
N PHE A 40 2.92 0.13 27.44
CA PHE A 40 2.15 -1.07 27.05
C PHE A 40 2.25 -2.16 28.11
N LYS A 41 1.09 -2.68 28.56
CA LYS A 41 1.01 -3.75 29.57
C LYS A 41 0.22 -4.94 29.05
N LEU A 42 0.83 -6.11 29.11
CA LEU A 42 0.17 -7.35 28.75
C LEU A 42 -0.98 -7.68 29.69
N GLY A 43 -2.03 -8.28 29.14
CA GLY A 43 -3.18 -8.73 29.92
C GLY A 43 -4.15 -7.61 30.33
N LEU A 44 -3.89 -6.38 29.94
CA LEU A 44 -4.73 -5.23 30.24
C LEU A 44 -5.22 -4.56 28.95
N THR A 45 -6.29 -3.81 29.08
CA THR A 45 -6.73 -2.92 28.01
C THR A 45 -5.80 -1.72 27.95
N ASN A 46 -5.19 -1.52 26.78
CA ASN A 46 -4.29 -0.39 26.54
C ASN A 46 -5.00 0.60 25.62
N ARG A 47 -4.92 1.87 25.94
CA ARG A 47 -5.47 2.92 25.08
C ARG A 47 -4.37 3.50 24.22
N THR A 48 -4.70 3.77 22.96
CA THR A 48 -3.74 4.36 22.03
C THR A 48 -3.59 5.84 22.29
N SER A 49 -2.35 6.33 22.24
CA SER A 49 -2.05 7.76 22.29
C SER A 49 -2.04 8.40 20.91
N SER A 50 -1.72 7.62 19.86
CA SER A 50 -1.83 8.06 18.49
C SER A 50 -2.16 6.89 17.57
N GLU A 51 -2.79 7.21 16.45
CA GLU A 51 -3.17 6.23 15.45
C GLU A 51 -2.88 6.77 14.06
N LEU A 52 -2.41 5.88 13.17
CA LEU A 52 -2.16 6.20 11.77
C LEU A 52 -2.59 5.01 10.93
N ILE A 53 -3.37 5.28 9.90
CA ILE A 53 -3.85 4.26 8.96
C ILE A 53 -3.34 4.59 7.57
N LEU A 54 -2.58 3.66 6.99
CA LEU A 54 -1.97 3.82 5.67
C LEU A 54 -2.20 2.59 4.81
N PRO A 55 -2.41 2.77 3.49
CA PRO A 55 -2.33 1.65 2.59
C PRO A 55 -0.89 1.13 2.52
N GLY A 56 -0.72 -0.17 2.49
CA GLY A 56 0.59 -0.81 2.55
C GLY A 56 0.76 -1.88 1.49
N GLY A 57 2.01 -2.28 1.34
CA GLY A 57 2.50 -3.22 0.35
C GLY A 57 3.69 -2.63 -0.39
N LYS A 58 4.65 -3.47 -0.77
CA LYS A 58 5.90 -2.98 -1.39
C LYS A 58 5.64 -2.21 -2.69
N GLY A 59 4.81 -2.76 -3.58
CA GLY A 59 4.46 -2.10 -4.83
C GLY A 59 3.73 -0.78 -4.62
N ILE A 60 2.80 -0.75 -3.68
CA ILE A 60 2.06 0.47 -3.32
C ILE A 60 3.02 1.54 -2.79
N ASN A 61 3.97 1.15 -1.95
CA ASN A 61 4.97 2.08 -1.43
C ASN A 61 5.83 2.65 -2.55
N VAL A 62 6.22 1.83 -3.52
CA VAL A 62 6.97 2.28 -4.69
C VAL A 62 6.13 3.25 -5.52
N SER A 63 4.85 2.94 -5.77
CA SER A 63 3.94 3.84 -6.50
C SER A 63 3.82 5.20 -5.83
N THR A 64 3.75 5.22 -4.49
CA THR A 64 3.67 6.46 -3.71
C THR A 64 4.95 7.29 -3.89
N VAL A 65 6.12 6.66 -3.80
CA VAL A 65 7.41 7.34 -3.99
C VAL A 65 7.54 7.87 -5.42
N LEU A 66 7.20 7.06 -6.42
CA LEU A 66 7.24 7.49 -7.82
C LEU A 66 6.32 8.69 -8.07
N GLY A 67 5.12 8.66 -7.50
CA GLY A 67 4.19 9.78 -7.58
C GLY A 67 4.76 11.05 -6.96
N ASN A 68 5.41 10.95 -5.82
CA ASN A 68 6.06 12.07 -5.15
C ASN A 68 7.22 12.65 -5.98
N LEU A 69 7.85 11.82 -6.80
CA LEU A 69 8.91 12.24 -7.73
C LEU A 69 8.37 12.76 -9.06
N GLY A 70 7.07 12.80 -9.24
CA GLY A 70 6.44 13.24 -10.48
C GLY A 70 6.49 12.22 -11.61
N ILE A 71 6.73 10.95 -11.30
CA ILE A 71 6.81 9.88 -12.27
C ILE A 71 5.46 9.16 -12.35
N GLU A 72 4.83 9.19 -13.52
CA GLU A 72 3.56 8.50 -13.73
C GLU A 72 3.73 6.99 -13.60
N ASN A 73 2.81 6.37 -12.88
CA ASN A 73 2.77 4.94 -12.69
C ASN A 73 1.35 4.53 -12.27
N THR A 74 1.07 3.23 -12.36
CA THR A 74 -0.21 2.67 -11.93
C THR A 74 0.02 1.48 -11.03
N ALA A 75 -0.61 1.47 -9.88
CA ALA A 75 -0.57 0.36 -8.94
C ALA A 75 -1.61 -0.69 -9.33
N LEU A 76 -1.15 -1.94 -9.45
CA LEU A 76 -1.99 -3.10 -9.73
C LEU A 76 -1.96 -4.07 -8.55
N GLY A 77 -2.99 -4.87 -8.41
CA GLY A 77 -3.07 -5.89 -7.39
C GLY A 77 -4.49 -6.36 -7.19
N PHE A 78 -4.69 -7.09 -6.10
CA PHE A 78 -6.00 -7.65 -5.74
C PHE A 78 -6.48 -7.01 -4.45
N LEU A 79 -7.74 -6.60 -4.43
CA LEU A 79 -8.39 -6.07 -3.24
C LEU A 79 -9.68 -6.85 -2.95
N ALA A 80 -10.03 -6.92 -1.68
CA ALA A 80 -11.24 -7.63 -1.25
C ALA A 80 -11.92 -6.89 -0.08
N GLY A 81 -13.24 -6.91 -0.10
CA GLY A 81 -14.08 -6.46 1.00
C GLY A 81 -13.93 -4.98 1.37
N PHE A 82 -14.38 -4.65 2.57
CA PHE A 82 -14.39 -3.26 3.03
C PHE A 82 -12.97 -2.68 3.22
N THR A 83 -12.02 -3.51 3.62
CA THR A 83 -10.62 -3.10 3.76
C THR A 83 -9.99 -2.78 2.41
N GLY A 84 -10.31 -3.58 1.38
CA GLY A 84 -9.86 -3.31 0.01
C GLY A 84 -10.40 -1.98 -0.52
N LYS A 85 -11.67 -1.70 -0.28
CA LYS A 85 -12.28 -0.41 -0.67
C LYS A 85 -11.62 0.76 0.03
N GLU A 86 -11.28 0.61 1.29
CA GLU A 86 -10.60 1.66 2.06
C GLU A 86 -9.17 1.88 1.56
N ILE A 87 -8.45 0.82 1.21
CA ILE A 87 -7.13 0.94 0.60
C ILE A 87 -7.21 1.76 -0.69
N GLU A 88 -8.13 1.41 -1.57
CA GLU A 88 -8.33 2.11 -2.85
C GLU A 88 -8.69 3.58 -2.64
N ARG A 89 -9.59 3.85 -1.71
CA ARG A 89 -10.00 5.21 -1.37
C ARG A 89 -8.82 6.07 -0.92
N ARG A 90 -8.00 5.52 -0.02
CA ARG A 90 -6.83 6.24 0.51
C ARG A 90 -5.79 6.49 -0.55
N LEU A 91 -5.53 5.52 -1.42
CA LEU A 91 -4.61 5.69 -2.55
C LEU A 91 -5.09 6.80 -3.48
N LYS A 92 -6.38 6.85 -3.75
CA LYS A 92 -6.95 7.91 -4.58
C LYS A 92 -6.77 9.29 -3.95
N GLU A 93 -7.00 9.42 -2.64
CA GLU A 93 -6.74 10.67 -1.91
C GLU A 93 -5.28 11.08 -1.95
N MET A 94 -4.37 10.11 -1.96
CA MET A 94 -2.93 10.35 -2.04
C MET A 94 -2.45 10.68 -3.47
N GLY A 95 -3.36 10.63 -4.44
CA GLY A 95 -3.01 10.89 -5.83
C GLY A 95 -2.33 9.72 -6.53
N VAL A 96 -2.40 8.52 -5.98
CA VAL A 96 -1.83 7.31 -6.59
C VAL A 96 -2.84 6.70 -7.55
N ALA A 97 -2.47 6.60 -8.82
CA ALA A 97 -3.29 5.92 -9.81
C ALA A 97 -3.26 4.41 -9.57
N SER A 98 -4.41 3.77 -9.63
CA SER A 98 -4.53 2.34 -9.39
C SER A 98 -5.56 1.68 -10.30
N ASP A 99 -5.35 0.41 -10.55
CA ASP A 99 -6.28 -0.43 -11.31
C ASP A 99 -6.28 -1.83 -10.69
N PHE A 100 -6.96 -1.96 -9.56
CA PHE A 100 -7.02 -3.21 -8.81
C PHE A 100 -8.12 -4.13 -9.31
N ILE A 101 -7.86 -5.43 -9.17
CA ILE A 101 -8.88 -6.45 -9.40
C ILE A 101 -9.58 -6.71 -8.07
N GLU A 102 -10.90 -6.56 -8.05
CA GLU A 102 -11.70 -6.86 -6.87
C GLU A 102 -11.98 -8.36 -6.78
N ILE A 103 -11.68 -8.94 -5.61
CA ILE A 103 -11.98 -10.33 -5.29
C ILE A 103 -13.27 -10.36 -4.49
N ASN A 104 -14.18 -11.28 -4.85
CA ASN A 104 -15.52 -11.34 -4.26
C ASN A 104 -15.57 -12.01 -2.88
N GLU A 105 -14.50 -12.61 -2.42
CA GLU A 105 -14.44 -13.31 -1.15
C GLU A 105 -13.37 -12.71 -0.24
N GLY A 106 -13.67 -12.70 1.05
CA GLY A 106 -12.73 -12.26 2.08
C GLY A 106 -12.58 -10.75 2.17
N VAL A 107 -11.52 -10.37 2.82
CA VAL A 107 -11.13 -8.95 3.01
C VAL A 107 -9.63 -8.82 2.82
N SER A 108 -9.18 -7.68 2.34
CA SER A 108 -7.77 -7.36 2.31
C SER A 108 -7.22 -7.30 3.73
N ARG A 109 -5.97 -7.70 3.90
CA ARG A 109 -5.37 -7.85 5.23
C ARG A 109 -5.19 -6.50 5.94
N ILE A 110 -5.24 -6.57 7.25
CA ILE A 110 -4.92 -5.46 8.14
C ILE A 110 -3.62 -5.83 8.86
N ASN A 111 -2.62 -4.95 8.77
CA ASN A 111 -1.40 -5.08 9.56
C ASN A 111 -1.50 -4.17 10.76
N LEU A 112 -1.49 -4.75 11.95
CA LEU A 112 -1.42 -3.98 13.17
C LEU A 112 0.04 -3.82 13.58
N LYS A 113 0.48 -2.57 13.69
CA LYS A 113 1.83 -2.23 14.17
C LYS A 113 1.69 -1.48 15.48
N LEU A 114 2.16 -2.09 16.54
CA LEU A 114 2.11 -1.52 17.88
C LEU A 114 3.48 -0.96 18.25
N LYS A 115 3.51 0.30 18.67
CA LYS A 115 4.71 0.95 19.20
C LYS A 115 4.48 1.29 20.64
N SER A 116 5.35 0.81 21.51
CA SER A 116 5.38 1.24 22.90
C SER A 116 6.31 2.44 23.05
N ILE A 117 5.80 3.52 23.64
CA ILE A 117 6.53 4.79 23.71
C ILE A 117 7.66 4.73 24.74
N ASP A 118 7.60 3.80 25.69
CA ASP A 118 8.67 3.61 26.67
C ASP A 118 9.93 2.90 26.10
N GLY A 119 9.93 2.58 24.80
CA GLY A 119 11.07 1.97 24.12
C GLY A 119 11.18 0.46 24.25
N THR A 120 10.18 -0.21 24.77
CA THR A 120 10.14 -1.67 24.89
C THR A 120 9.21 -2.32 23.89
#